data_a6387ee0fb6964844666339fef543f43
#
_entry.id   a6387ee0fb6964844666339fef543f43
#
_cell.length_a   1.000
_cell.length_b   1.000
_cell.length_c   1.000
_cell.angle_alpha   90.00
_cell.angle_beta   90.00
_cell.angle_gamma   90.00
#
_symmetry.space_group_name_H-M   'P 1'
#
loop_
_entity.id
_entity.type
_entity.pdbx_description
1 polymer ?
#
loop_
_entity_poly.entity_id
_entity_poly.type
_entity_poly.pdbx_seq_one_letter_code
_entity_poly.pdbx_strand_id
1 'polypeptide(L)'
;LEGQAVSNASLQHIDSCLSCLNCETTCPSGVEYRELIDFGKQTLLQRVPRKWWPRTLRHLLCFVFTRPRLLHPFYWLARNLKLTPNVTVKTSYKSTAETKNPEYLILKGCVQSVAAPGIAEKLQQLLARADISSHLDSYNHCCGAIEYHNDAEEKSLDRIKKNIDSWHTQIENGCKAIIM
;
A
#
# COMPACT_ATOMS: atom_id res chain seq x y z
N LEU A 1 26.64 9.24 8.97
CA LEU A 1 26.83 10.29 7.93
C LEU A 1 27.82 11.36 8.42
N GLU A 2 28.93 10.94 8.97
CA GLU A 2 29.99 11.75 9.58
C GLU A 2 30.77 12.56 8.54
N GLY A 3 30.09 13.59 7.94
CA GLY A 3 30.77 14.54 7.05
C GLY A 3 31.22 14.02 5.68
N GLN A 4 31.04 12.76 5.36
CA GLN A 4 31.37 12.22 4.04
C GLN A 4 30.35 12.66 2.97
N ALA A 5 30.87 12.96 1.77
CA ALA A 5 30.05 13.35 0.64
C ALA A 5 29.09 12.21 0.26
N VAL A 6 27.83 12.50 0.30
CA VAL A 6 26.77 11.56 -0.15
C VAL A 6 26.82 11.46 -1.66
N SER A 7 26.83 10.24 -2.19
CA SER A 7 26.95 9.97 -3.62
C SER A 7 25.68 9.35 -4.21
N ASN A 8 25.58 9.35 -5.54
CA ASN A 8 24.52 8.62 -6.25
C ASN A 8 24.52 7.11 -5.92
N ALA A 9 25.67 6.53 -5.59
CA ALA A 9 25.75 5.12 -5.18
C ALA A 9 25.02 4.89 -3.86
N SER A 10 25.14 5.80 -2.88
CA SER A 10 24.38 5.72 -1.61
C SER A 10 22.88 5.73 -1.85
N LEU A 11 22.41 6.58 -2.76
CA LEU A 11 20.99 6.63 -3.13
C LEU A 11 20.53 5.34 -3.81
N GLN A 12 21.36 4.75 -4.71
CA GLN A 12 21.04 3.47 -5.35
C GLN A 12 20.92 2.33 -4.34
N HIS A 13 21.79 2.26 -3.34
CA HIS A 13 21.71 1.23 -2.29
C HIS A 13 20.42 1.33 -1.48
N ILE A 14 20.03 2.54 -1.09
CA ILE A 14 18.76 2.74 -0.37
C ILE A 14 17.56 2.45 -1.28
N ASP A 15 17.61 2.81 -2.55
CA ASP A 15 16.55 2.51 -3.50
C ASP A 15 16.38 1.02 -3.79
N SER A 16 17.41 0.23 -3.60
CA SER A 16 17.37 -1.23 -3.73
C SER A 16 16.70 -1.91 -2.52
N CYS A 17 16.43 -1.17 -1.45
CA CYS A 17 15.75 -1.70 -0.28
C CYS A 17 14.26 -1.93 -0.60
N LEU A 18 13.81 -3.17 -0.40
CA LEU A 18 12.41 -3.57 -0.59
C LEU A 18 11.49 -3.17 0.58
N SER A 19 12.03 -2.54 1.61
CA SER A 19 11.31 -2.21 2.86
C SER A 19 10.60 -3.42 3.48
N CYS A 20 11.15 -4.63 3.31
CA CYS A 20 10.56 -5.86 3.83
C CYS A 20 10.78 -6.06 5.34
N LEU A 21 11.59 -5.23 5.99
CA LEU A 21 11.90 -5.21 7.42
C LEU A 21 12.48 -6.51 8.01
N ASN A 22 12.92 -7.46 7.17
CA ASN A 22 13.57 -8.68 7.66
C ASN A 22 14.85 -8.41 8.46
N CYS A 23 15.56 -7.32 8.14
CA CYS A 23 16.72 -6.89 8.93
C CYS A 23 16.34 -6.45 10.34
N GLU A 24 15.14 -5.88 10.55
CA GLU A 24 14.66 -5.42 11.85
C GLU A 24 14.30 -6.61 12.74
N THR A 25 13.58 -7.59 12.21
CA THR A 25 13.16 -8.78 12.97
C THR A 25 14.31 -9.71 13.35
N THR A 26 15.41 -9.71 12.59
CA THR A 26 16.59 -10.56 12.82
C THR A 26 17.71 -9.85 13.57
N CYS A 27 17.58 -8.55 13.85
CA CYS A 27 18.62 -7.76 14.51
C CYS A 27 18.67 -8.07 16.02
N PRO A 28 19.77 -8.65 16.54
CA PRO A 28 19.87 -8.94 17.98
C PRO A 28 19.97 -7.68 18.85
N SER A 29 20.35 -6.55 18.25
CA SER A 29 20.47 -5.25 18.93
C SER A 29 19.16 -4.45 18.95
N GLY A 30 18.07 -4.97 18.36
CA GLY A 30 16.76 -4.30 18.35
C GLY A 30 16.76 -2.96 17.60
N VAL A 31 17.54 -2.84 16.52
CA VAL A 31 17.61 -1.61 15.73
C VAL A 31 16.34 -1.44 14.90
N GLU A 32 15.69 -0.30 15.04
CA GLU A 32 14.49 0.09 14.27
C GLU A 32 14.88 0.55 12.85
N TYR A 33 15.13 -0.42 11.97
CA TYR A 33 15.59 -0.16 10.59
C TYR A 33 14.58 0.61 9.76
N ARG A 34 13.29 0.52 10.06
CA ARG A 34 12.24 1.31 9.40
C ARG A 34 12.53 2.80 9.49
N GLU A 35 12.74 3.29 10.71
CA GLU A 35 13.01 4.71 10.95
C GLU A 35 14.32 5.16 10.32
N LEU A 36 15.35 4.31 10.42
CA LEU A 36 16.66 4.60 9.83
C LEU A 36 16.60 4.70 8.29
N ILE A 37 15.84 3.83 7.64
CA ILE A 37 15.69 3.82 6.18
C ILE A 37 14.91 5.05 5.73
N ASP A 38 13.80 5.37 6.40
CA ASP A 38 12.97 6.51 6.06
C ASP A 38 13.72 7.83 6.26
N PHE A 39 14.38 8.01 7.39
CA PHE A 39 15.24 9.17 7.65
C PHE A 39 16.41 9.25 6.68
N GLY A 40 17.10 8.13 6.43
CA GLY A 40 18.21 8.05 5.49
C GLY A 40 17.79 8.43 4.08
N LYS A 41 16.63 7.93 3.62
CA LYS A 41 16.09 8.23 2.30
C LYS A 41 15.76 9.72 2.14
N GLN A 42 15.05 10.30 3.10
CA GLN A 42 14.72 11.74 3.08
C GLN A 42 15.99 12.61 3.06
N THR A 43 16.97 12.30 3.93
CA THR A 43 18.25 13.03 4.00
C THR A 43 19.04 12.91 2.69
N LEU A 44 19.06 11.73 2.08
CA LEU A 44 19.76 11.51 0.82
C LEU A 44 19.13 12.28 -0.34
N LEU A 45 17.79 12.28 -0.43
CA LEU A 45 17.07 12.99 -1.48
C LEU A 45 17.25 14.51 -1.41
N GLN A 46 17.40 15.07 -0.21
CA GLN A 46 17.71 16.49 -0.04
C GLN A 46 19.12 16.86 -0.53
N ARG A 47 20.10 15.94 -0.37
CA ARG A 47 21.50 16.19 -0.71
C ARG A 47 21.85 15.77 -2.15
N VAL A 48 21.21 14.73 -2.66
CA VAL A 48 21.45 14.17 -4.01
C VAL A 48 20.10 14.08 -4.74
N PRO A 49 19.68 15.18 -5.37
CA PRO A 49 18.40 15.19 -6.10
C PRO A 49 18.47 14.20 -7.28
N ARG A 50 17.37 13.48 -7.48
CA ARG A 50 17.27 12.54 -8.60
C ARG A 50 17.31 13.28 -9.93
N LYS A 51 17.88 12.62 -10.94
CA LYS A 51 17.75 13.06 -12.33
C LYS A 51 16.26 13.16 -12.70
N TRP A 52 15.91 14.07 -13.61
CA TRP A 52 14.53 14.35 -14.00
C TRP A 52 13.78 13.12 -14.53
N TRP A 53 14.43 12.28 -15.34
CA TRP A 53 13.81 11.11 -15.97
C TRP A 53 13.35 10.03 -14.96
N PRO A 54 14.19 9.52 -14.04
CA PRO A 54 13.75 8.60 -13.01
C PRO A 54 12.64 9.18 -12.12
N ARG A 55 12.69 10.47 -11.83
CA ARG A 55 11.67 11.17 -11.06
C ARG A 55 10.33 11.15 -11.77
N THR A 56 10.31 11.51 -13.07
CA THR A 56 9.09 11.52 -13.88
C THR A 56 8.49 10.11 -14.02
N LEU A 57 9.34 9.10 -14.25
CA LEU A 57 8.90 7.72 -14.36
C LEU A 57 8.26 7.23 -13.04
N ARG A 58 8.86 7.53 -11.89
CA ARG A 58 8.28 7.19 -10.57
C ARG A 58 6.91 7.85 -10.37
N HIS A 59 6.79 9.13 -10.69
CA HIS A 59 5.50 9.82 -10.60
C HIS A 59 4.45 9.22 -11.53
N LEU A 60 4.82 8.82 -12.74
CA LEU A 60 3.93 8.16 -13.68
C LEU A 60 3.49 6.79 -13.15
N LEU A 61 4.43 5.99 -12.63
CA LEU A 61 4.12 4.71 -12.01
C LEU A 61 3.18 4.88 -10.81
N CYS A 62 3.47 5.82 -9.90
CA CYS A 62 2.58 6.14 -8.80
C CYS A 62 1.18 6.50 -9.29
N PHE A 63 1.09 7.33 -10.34
CA PHE A 63 -0.18 7.74 -10.91
C PHE A 63 -1.00 6.56 -11.46
N VAL A 64 -0.36 5.62 -12.12
CA VAL A 64 -1.02 4.42 -12.68
C VAL A 64 -1.39 3.43 -11.56
N PHE A 65 -0.45 3.09 -10.68
CA PHE A 65 -0.64 2.06 -9.67
C PHE A 65 -1.63 2.45 -8.56
N THR A 66 -1.77 3.75 -8.28
CA THR A 66 -2.76 4.23 -7.30
C THR A 66 -4.17 4.32 -7.84
N ARG A 67 -4.37 4.06 -9.15
CA ARG A 67 -5.68 4.13 -9.82
C ARG A 67 -6.05 2.79 -10.45
N PRO A 68 -6.86 1.96 -9.80
CA PRO A 68 -7.24 0.63 -10.31
C PRO A 68 -7.77 0.66 -11.75
N ARG A 69 -8.53 1.70 -12.12
CA ARG A 69 -9.08 1.88 -13.47
C ARG A 69 -8.00 2.01 -14.55
N LEU A 70 -6.88 2.66 -14.23
CA LEU A 70 -5.75 2.80 -15.15
C LEU A 70 -4.85 1.57 -15.12
N LEU A 71 -4.70 0.94 -13.97
CA LEU A 71 -3.89 -0.26 -13.81
C LEU A 71 -4.50 -1.47 -14.54
N HIS A 72 -5.83 -1.59 -14.58
CA HIS A 72 -6.54 -2.74 -15.14
C HIS A 72 -6.14 -3.08 -16.59
N PRO A 73 -6.11 -2.16 -17.58
CA PRO A 73 -5.72 -2.51 -18.94
C PRO A 73 -4.26 -2.97 -19.05
N PHE A 74 -3.35 -2.37 -18.28
CA PHE A 74 -1.94 -2.80 -18.26
C PHE A 74 -1.80 -4.19 -17.65
N TYR A 75 -2.49 -4.47 -16.56
CA TYR A 75 -2.50 -5.78 -15.93
C TYR A 75 -3.12 -6.85 -16.85
N TRP A 76 -4.24 -6.53 -17.53
CA TRP A 76 -4.86 -7.40 -18.51
C TRP A 76 -3.89 -7.77 -19.64
N LEU A 77 -3.17 -6.78 -20.18
CA LEU A 77 -2.15 -7.02 -21.22
C LEU A 77 -1.01 -7.89 -20.70
N ALA A 78 -0.45 -7.57 -19.53
CA ALA A 78 0.62 -8.34 -18.90
C ALA A 78 0.21 -9.79 -18.63
N ARG A 79 -1.04 -10.02 -18.22
CA ARG A 79 -1.62 -11.34 -18.01
C ARG A 79 -1.74 -12.13 -19.31
N ASN A 80 -2.21 -11.52 -20.38
CA ASN A 80 -2.31 -12.17 -21.70
C ASN A 80 -0.93 -12.53 -22.27
N LEU A 81 0.08 -11.74 -21.97
CA LEU A 81 1.49 -12.02 -22.31
C LEU A 81 2.15 -13.03 -21.34
N LYS A 82 1.41 -13.59 -20.37
CA LYS A 82 1.90 -14.53 -19.34
C LYS A 82 3.05 -13.96 -18.48
N LEU A 83 3.14 -12.66 -18.35
CA LEU A 83 4.15 -11.96 -17.54
C LEU A 83 3.76 -11.92 -16.05
N THR A 84 2.50 -12.19 -15.71
CA THR A 84 1.99 -12.18 -14.34
C THR A 84 1.28 -13.49 -14.02
N PRO A 85 1.37 -13.99 -12.77
CA PRO A 85 0.64 -15.18 -12.36
C PRO A 85 -0.87 -14.94 -12.43
N ASN A 86 -1.62 -15.96 -12.82
CA ASN A 86 -3.08 -15.90 -12.84
C ASN A 86 -3.63 -16.20 -11.44
N VAL A 87 -3.66 -15.18 -10.58
CA VAL A 87 -4.25 -15.30 -9.24
C VAL A 87 -5.69 -14.82 -9.30
N THR A 88 -6.61 -15.74 -9.51
CA THR A 88 -8.04 -15.44 -9.45
C THR A 88 -8.66 -16.18 -8.27
N VAL A 89 -9.08 -15.47 -7.27
CA VAL A 89 -9.82 -16.03 -6.14
C VAL A 89 -11.29 -16.08 -6.53
N LYS A 90 -11.79 -17.27 -6.85
CA LYS A 90 -13.23 -17.47 -7.11
C LYS A 90 -13.98 -17.33 -5.79
N THR A 91 -14.87 -16.37 -5.71
CA THR A 91 -15.81 -16.23 -4.60
C THR A 91 -17.22 -16.21 -5.16
N SER A 92 -18.08 -17.03 -4.62
CA SER A 92 -19.53 -17.00 -4.87
C SER A 92 -20.26 -16.17 -3.83
N TYR A 93 -19.52 -15.60 -2.88
CA TYR A 93 -20.07 -14.79 -1.81
C TYR A 93 -20.47 -13.41 -2.36
N LYS A 94 -21.78 -13.19 -2.43
CA LYS A 94 -22.30 -11.82 -2.54
C LYS A 94 -22.34 -11.25 -1.13
N SER A 95 -21.68 -10.13 -0.92
CA SER A 95 -21.78 -9.39 0.34
C SER A 95 -23.26 -9.21 0.70
N THR A 96 -23.69 -9.93 1.71
CA THR A 96 -25.04 -9.78 2.25
C THR A 96 -25.00 -8.68 3.28
N ALA A 97 -25.76 -7.63 3.01
CA ALA A 97 -26.10 -6.52 3.89
C ALA A 97 -24.92 -5.61 4.32
N GLU A 98 -25.06 -4.36 3.98
CA GLU A 98 -24.40 -3.26 4.68
C GLU A 98 -24.84 -3.31 6.15
N THR A 99 -24.05 -3.93 6.99
CA THR A 99 -24.23 -3.81 8.44
C THR A 99 -23.93 -2.36 8.80
N LYS A 100 -24.90 -1.67 9.38
CA LYS A 100 -24.77 -0.25 9.75
C LYS A 100 -23.57 0.04 10.66
N ASN A 101 -23.17 -0.90 11.49
CA ASN A 101 -22.02 -0.80 12.39
C ASN A 101 -21.21 -2.11 12.32
N PRO A 102 -20.27 -2.26 11.37
CA PRO A 102 -19.46 -3.46 11.28
C PRO A 102 -18.41 -3.47 12.39
N GLU A 103 -18.11 -4.64 12.92
CA GLU A 103 -17.02 -4.82 13.88
C GLU A 103 -15.64 -4.60 13.23
N TYR A 104 -15.54 -4.95 11.93
CA TYR A 104 -14.31 -4.82 11.17
C TYR A 104 -14.54 -4.20 9.81
N LEU A 105 -13.66 -3.29 9.43
CA LEU A 105 -13.64 -2.68 8.10
C LEU A 105 -12.53 -3.35 7.27
N ILE A 106 -12.85 -3.87 6.10
CA ILE A 106 -11.89 -4.50 5.18
C ILE A 106 -11.59 -3.55 4.04
N LEU A 107 -10.33 -3.18 3.88
CA LEU A 107 -9.89 -2.33 2.78
C LEU A 107 -9.56 -3.15 1.54
N LYS A 108 -10.03 -2.67 0.39
CA LYS A 108 -9.58 -3.18 -0.91
C LYS A 108 -8.34 -2.41 -1.35
N GLY A 109 -7.18 -3.06 -1.31
CA GLY A 109 -5.95 -2.44 -1.80
C GLY A 109 -6.05 -2.07 -3.29
N CYS A 110 -5.49 -0.92 -3.69
CA CYS A 110 -5.57 -0.41 -5.06
C CYS A 110 -4.97 -1.38 -6.09
N VAL A 111 -3.81 -1.98 -5.82
CA VAL A 111 -3.17 -2.99 -6.67
C VAL A 111 -3.84 -4.35 -6.49
N GLN A 112 -4.17 -4.73 -5.26
CA GLN A 112 -4.78 -6.02 -4.94
C GLN A 112 -6.12 -6.20 -5.66
N SER A 113 -6.95 -5.16 -5.75
CA SER A 113 -8.24 -5.22 -6.44
C SER A 113 -8.13 -5.57 -7.93
N VAL A 114 -6.98 -5.32 -8.54
CA VAL A 114 -6.68 -5.63 -9.95
C VAL A 114 -5.90 -6.93 -10.08
N ALA A 115 -4.85 -7.10 -9.28
CA ALA A 115 -3.93 -8.24 -9.41
C ALA A 115 -4.49 -9.53 -8.81
N ALA A 116 -5.27 -9.44 -7.74
CA ALA A 116 -5.86 -10.58 -7.04
C ALA A 116 -7.29 -10.28 -6.58
N PRO A 117 -8.22 -10.07 -7.52
CA PRO A 117 -9.61 -9.77 -7.20
C PRO A 117 -10.24 -10.94 -6.41
N GLY A 118 -11.12 -10.61 -5.48
CA GLY A 118 -11.84 -11.57 -4.66
C GLY A 118 -11.19 -11.92 -3.31
N ILE A 119 -9.98 -11.43 -3.01
CA ILE A 119 -9.34 -11.69 -1.70
C ILE A 119 -10.13 -11.02 -0.58
N ALA A 120 -10.51 -9.76 -0.72
CA ALA A 120 -11.25 -9.03 0.30
C ALA A 120 -12.64 -9.65 0.54
N GLU A 121 -13.33 -10.05 -0.52
CA GLU A 121 -14.61 -10.76 -0.45
C GLU A 121 -14.47 -12.14 0.21
N LYS A 122 -13.35 -12.82 -0.04
CA LYS A 122 -13.08 -14.10 0.60
C LYS A 122 -12.80 -13.96 2.09
N LEU A 123 -12.07 -12.91 2.47
CA LEU A 123 -11.85 -12.58 3.88
C LEU A 123 -13.18 -12.27 4.58
N GLN A 124 -14.03 -11.45 3.96
CA GLN A 124 -15.36 -11.17 4.49
C GLN A 124 -16.19 -12.44 4.69
N GLN A 125 -16.13 -13.37 3.72
CA GLN A 125 -16.79 -14.69 3.84
C GLN A 125 -16.26 -15.50 5.01
N LEU A 126 -14.95 -15.47 5.26
CA LEU A 126 -14.33 -16.20 6.39
C LEU A 126 -14.77 -15.61 7.73
N LEU A 127 -14.76 -14.29 7.85
CA LEU A 127 -15.23 -13.59 9.05
C LEU A 127 -16.72 -13.87 9.32
N ALA A 128 -17.56 -13.84 8.28
CA ALA A 128 -18.97 -14.17 8.42
C ALA A 128 -19.23 -15.62 8.87
N ARG A 129 -18.36 -16.57 8.51
CA ARG A 129 -18.45 -17.96 9.02
C ARG A 129 -18.04 -18.10 10.48
N ALA A 130 -17.30 -17.13 11.00
CA ALA A 130 -16.90 -17.03 12.41
C ALA A 130 -17.88 -16.13 13.21
N ASP A 131 -19.04 -15.80 12.63
CA ASP A 131 -20.05 -14.88 13.20
C ASP A 131 -19.48 -13.47 13.52
N ILE A 132 -18.43 -13.07 12.78
CA ILE A 132 -17.82 -11.74 12.90
C ILE A 132 -18.38 -10.82 11.82
N SER A 133 -18.97 -9.72 12.22
CA SER A 133 -19.53 -8.73 11.28
C SER A 133 -18.40 -7.89 10.66
N SER A 134 -18.39 -7.79 9.34
CA SER A 134 -17.39 -7.02 8.60
C SER A 134 -18.00 -6.34 7.39
N HIS A 135 -17.42 -5.19 7.03
CA HIS A 135 -17.84 -4.41 5.87
C HIS A 135 -16.66 -4.20 4.92
N LEU A 136 -16.93 -4.34 3.61
CA LEU A 136 -15.95 -3.97 2.59
C LEU A 136 -16.01 -2.47 2.37
N ASP A 137 -14.90 -1.78 2.60
CA ASP A 137 -14.84 -0.36 2.29
C ASP A 137 -15.06 -0.16 0.79
N SER A 138 -16.17 0.51 0.46
CA SER A 138 -16.53 0.84 -0.92
C SER A 138 -15.74 2.01 -1.49
N TYR A 139 -15.16 2.84 -0.63
CA TYR A 139 -14.22 3.87 -1.02
C TYR A 139 -12.87 3.22 -1.31
N ASN A 140 -12.50 3.15 -2.59
CA ASN A 140 -11.18 2.70 -3.04
C ASN A 140 -10.09 3.71 -2.62
N HIS A 141 -9.90 3.88 -1.33
CA HIS A 141 -8.84 4.73 -0.82
C HIS A 141 -7.50 3.99 -0.95
N CYS A 142 -6.62 4.54 -1.77
CA CYS A 142 -5.23 4.11 -1.77
C CYS A 142 -4.62 4.42 -0.40
N CYS A 143 -3.94 3.45 0.21
CA CYS A 143 -3.29 3.64 1.51
C CYS A 143 -2.14 4.67 1.48
N GLY A 144 -1.68 5.08 0.29
CA GLY A 144 -0.57 6.02 0.12
C GLY A 144 0.82 5.39 0.13
N ALA A 145 0.95 4.11 0.45
CA ALA A 145 2.26 3.45 0.57
C ALA A 145 3.12 3.55 -0.71
N ILE A 146 2.51 3.37 -1.89
CA ILE A 146 3.25 3.49 -3.17
C ILE A 146 3.83 4.89 -3.33
N GLU A 147 3.06 5.92 -3.01
CA GLU A 147 3.51 7.32 -3.11
C GLU A 147 4.57 7.61 -2.06
N TYR A 148 4.41 7.13 -0.83
CA TYR A 148 5.38 7.29 0.26
C TYR A 148 6.75 6.70 -0.12
N HIS A 149 6.77 5.46 -0.61
CA HIS A 149 8.02 4.79 -0.99
C HIS A 149 8.63 5.29 -2.31
N ASN A 150 7.92 6.10 -3.09
CA ASN A 150 8.38 6.64 -4.38
C ASN A 150 8.56 8.17 -4.40
N ASP A 151 8.95 8.75 -3.27
CA ASP A 151 9.35 10.17 -3.15
C ASP A 151 8.19 11.16 -3.40
N ALA A 152 6.95 10.74 -3.20
CA ALA A 152 5.76 11.57 -3.31
C ALA A 152 5.06 11.70 -1.94
N GLU A 153 5.83 12.03 -0.92
CA GLU A 153 5.42 12.03 0.49
C GLU A 153 4.20 12.94 0.76
N GLU A 154 4.19 14.16 0.23
CA GLU A 154 3.06 15.08 0.42
C GLU A 154 1.74 14.48 -0.06
N LYS A 155 1.75 13.82 -1.25
CA LYS A 155 0.56 13.15 -1.78
C LYS A 155 0.13 11.95 -0.94
N SER A 156 1.12 11.23 -0.40
CA SER A 156 0.88 10.13 0.52
C SER A 156 0.22 10.61 1.80
N LEU A 157 0.77 11.65 2.44
CA LEU A 157 0.22 12.25 3.65
C LEU A 157 -1.21 12.75 3.46
N ASP A 158 -1.50 13.38 2.33
CA ASP A 158 -2.87 13.80 1.97
C ASP A 158 -3.85 12.62 1.92
N ARG A 159 -3.40 11.47 1.36
CA ARG A 159 -4.23 10.26 1.33
C ARG A 159 -4.42 9.66 2.71
N ILE A 160 -3.33 9.59 3.49
CA ILE A 160 -3.37 9.07 4.85
C ILE A 160 -4.35 9.88 5.71
N LYS A 161 -4.29 11.22 5.65
CA LYS A 161 -5.23 12.10 6.36
C LYS A 161 -6.68 11.82 5.96
N LYS A 162 -6.97 11.77 4.66
CA LYS A 162 -8.33 11.46 4.15
C LYS A 162 -8.82 10.08 4.60
N ASN A 163 -7.93 9.10 4.64
CA ASN A 163 -8.26 7.77 5.14
C ASN A 163 -8.58 7.81 6.63
N ILE A 164 -7.76 8.48 7.43
CA ILE A 164 -7.99 8.66 8.87
C ILE A 164 -9.34 9.33 9.11
N ASP A 165 -9.62 10.43 8.42
CA ASP A 165 -10.89 11.15 8.57
C ASP A 165 -12.11 10.27 8.22
N SER A 166 -11.99 9.48 7.14
CA SER A 166 -13.05 8.55 6.73
C SER A 166 -13.26 7.41 7.73
N TRP A 167 -12.17 6.86 8.26
CA TRP A 167 -12.23 5.72 9.18
C TRP A 167 -12.55 6.12 10.60
N HIS A 168 -12.23 7.33 11.02
CA HIS A 168 -12.53 7.85 12.35
C HIS A 168 -14.03 7.71 12.67
N THR A 169 -14.89 8.10 11.74
CA THR A 169 -16.33 7.94 11.89
C THR A 169 -16.76 6.48 12.08
N GLN A 170 -16.10 5.53 11.41
CA GLN A 170 -16.39 4.11 11.55
C GLN A 170 -15.93 3.56 12.91
N ILE A 171 -14.79 4.03 13.38
CA ILE A 171 -14.24 3.67 14.69
C ILE A 171 -15.14 4.21 15.81
N GLU A 172 -15.60 5.46 15.72
CA GLU A 172 -16.56 6.05 16.66
C GLU A 172 -17.89 5.29 16.69
N ASN A 173 -18.31 4.73 15.56
CA ASN A 173 -19.51 3.89 15.46
C ASN A 173 -19.31 2.45 15.94
N GLY A 174 -18.18 2.13 16.54
CA GLY A 174 -17.92 0.82 17.18
C GLY A 174 -17.11 -0.16 16.34
N CYS A 175 -16.50 0.25 15.22
CA CYS A 175 -15.57 -0.58 14.49
C CYS A 175 -14.30 -0.84 15.33
N LYS A 176 -13.99 -2.12 15.55
CA LYS A 176 -12.87 -2.55 16.42
C LYS A 176 -11.51 -2.43 15.73
N ALA A 177 -11.46 -2.72 14.43
CA ALA A 177 -10.24 -2.64 13.65
C ALA A 177 -10.48 -2.52 12.14
N ILE A 178 -9.45 -2.04 11.45
CA ILE A 178 -9.38 -1.93 10.00
C ILE A 178 -8.39 -2.98 9.51
N ILE A 179 -8.81 -3.82 8.59
CA ILE A 179 -8.01 -4.91 8.02
C ILE A 179 -7.53 -4.48 6.63
N MET A 180 -6.21 -4.52 6.41
CA MET A 180 -5.56 -4.15 5.16
C MET A 180 -4.84 -5.33 4.52
#